data_d5fcf27abd3e33383e58fb73191b2ee4
#
_entry.id   d5fcf27abd3e33383e58fb73191b2ee4
#
_cell.length_a   1.000
_cell.length_b   1.000
_cell.length_c   1.000
_cell.angle_alpha   90.00
_cell.angle_beta   90.00
_cell.angle_gamma   90.00
#
_symmetry.space_group_name_H-M   'P 1'
#
loop_
_entity.id
_entity.type
_entity.pdbx_description
1 polymer ?
#
loop_
_entity_poly.entity_id
_entity_poly.type
_entity_poly.pdbx_seq_one_letter_code
_entity_poly.pdbx_strand_id
1 'polypeptide(L)'
;MPPTRVAIVGCGRISDLHEMGYRGQEDARIVAVCDTKRKRAQARAETWGIAPDQVYTDYQKLLADREIDLVELLVPHHLHADMTVAACEAGKHVSVQKPMALSAAEADRMIAAADRAGVVLRVYENFVFYPPHVRARQMIEAGEIGEPQMIRMHVNTGAQDADGRHPKAWKVPLSAWVWRFDEKRCGGGPLVFDHGYHLFSLAHYLMGDVARVYAWIDRSPVVPTKYLDAPATIMFQFEAPRRYGVLDFAHTPDMQIESLYYADDDRVEVIGDRGILFINRCTARTVNLPELMMFRDGETTAIPVERVEWHDSFIDCTHHLIDVLRDGGQPVLDGATGKAVLQFTLAAVISAREGREVRPGEVG
;
A
#
# COMPACT_ATOMS: atom_id res chain seq x y z
N MET A 1 -1.45 -3.10 -29.42
CA MET A 1 -1.14 -4.48 -28.92
C MET A 1 -2.42 -5.09 -28.44
N PRO A 2 -2.57 -6.43 -28.33
CA PRO A 2 -3.73 -7.00 -27.66
C PRO A 2 -3.75 -6.58 -26.19
N PRO A 3 -4.92 -6.48 -25.55
CA PRO A 3 -5.01 -6.10 -24.16
C PRO A 3 -4.33 -7.11 -23.23
N THR A 4 -3.65 -6.63 -22.20
CA THR A 4 -3.03 -7.46 -21.16
C THR A 4 -4.09 -8.30 -20.44
N ARG A 5 -3.89 -9.61 -20.40
CA ARG A 5 -4.82 -10.58 -19.79
C ARG A 5 -4.41 -10.82 -18.36
N VAL A 6 -5.27 -10.42 -17.42
CA VAL A 6 -4.97 -10.34 -15.99
C VAL A 6 -5.67 -11.46 -15.24
N ALA A 7 -4.96 -12.13 -14.34
CA ALA A 7 -5.53 -13.04 -13.37
C ALA A 7 -5.47 -12.44 -11.96
N ILE A 8 -6.61 -12.36 -11.28
CA ILE A 8 -6.68 -11.96 -9.86
C ILE A 8 -6.56 -13.21 -8.98
N VAL A 9 -5.53 -13.25 -8.13
CA VAL A 9 -5.28 -14.35 -7.19
C VAL A 9 -5.51 -13.86 -5.77
N GLY A 10 -6.54 -14.42 -5.12
CA GLY A 10 -7.08 -13.93 -3.87
C GLY A 10 -8.34 -13.11 -4.09
N CYS A 11 -9.50 -13.78 -4.08
CA CYS A 11 -10.83 -13.19 -4.28
C CYS A 11 -11.43 -12.67 -2.96
N GLY A 12 -10.57 -12.11 -2.11
CA GLY A 12 -10.96 -11.44 -0.88
C GLY A 12 -11.61 -10.10 -1.14
N ARG A 13 -11.87 -9.37 -0.04
CA ARG A 13 -12.57 -8.09 -0.12
C ARG A 13 -11.83 -7.02 -0.93
N ILE A 14 -10.49 -6.95 -0.78
CA ILE A 14 -9.68 -5.94 -1.46
C ILE A 14 -9.75 -6.07 -2.99
N SER A 15 -10.05 -7.26 -3.52
CA SER A 15 -10.14 -7.49 -4.96
C SER A 15 -11.20 -6.64 -5.66
N ASP A 16 -12.25 -6.18 -4.94
CA ASP A 16 -13.24 -5.27 -5.50
C ASP A 16 -12.67 -3.89 -5.83
N LEU A 17 -11.72 -3.41 -5.02
CA LEU A 17 -11.04 -2.13 -5.28
C LEU A 17 -10.03 -2.25 -6.42
N HIS A 18 -9.35 -3.39 -6.52
CA HIS A 18 -8.43 -3.66 -7.62
C HIS A 18 -9.16 -3.77 -8.96
N GLU A 19 -10.33 -4.42 -8.98
CA GLU A 19 -11.15 -4.53 -10.19
C GLU A 19 -11.55 -3.17 -10.77
N MET A 20 -11.78 -2.15 -9.92
CA MET A 20 -12.16 -0.81 -10.37
C MET A 20 -11.14 -0.22 -11.36
N GLY A 21 -9.86 -0.52 -11.20
CA GLY A 21 -8.80 -0.05 -12.10
C GLY A 21 -8.77 -0.74 -13.47
N TYR A 22 -9.40 -1.91 -13.60
CA TYR A 22 -9.52 -2.62 -14.88
C TYR A 22 -10.85 -2.35 -15.59
N ARG A 23 -11.82 -1.77 -14.88
CA ARG A 23 -13.15 -1.52 -15.42
C ARG A 23 -13.12 -0.47 -16.53
N GLY A 24 -13.56 -0.85 -17.72
CA GLY A 24 -13.58 0.04 -18.88
C GLY A 24 -12.23 0.30 -19.54
N GLN A 25 -11.17 -0.43 -19.12
CA GLN A 25 -9.87 -0.38 -19.77
C GLN A 25 -9.87 -1.13 -21.12
N GLU A 26 -9.27 -0.51 -22.14
CA GLU A 26 -9.07 -1.13 -23.45
C GLU A 26 -7.78 -1.94 -23.52
N ASP A 27 -6.76 -1.55 -22.75
CA ASP A 27 -5.41 -2.11 -22.77
C ASP A 27 -5.20 -3.27 -21.78
N ALA A 28 -6.15 -3.52 -20.87
CA ALA A 28 -6.08 -4.64 -19.93
C ALA A 28 -7.47 -5.13 -19.53
N ARG A 29 -7.59 -6.43 -19.25
CA ARG A 29 -8.83 -7.02 -18.76
C ARG A 29 -8.58 -8.19 -17.81
N ILE A 30 -9.42 -8.33 -16.81
CA ILE A 30 -9.43 -9.51 -15.95
C ILE A 30 -10.05 -10.66 -16.72
N VAL A 31 -9.27 -11.73 -16.92
CA VAL A 31 -9.70 -12.93 -17.67
C VAL A 31 -9.86 -14.16 -16.78
N ALA A 32 -9.22 -14.19 -15.59
CA ALA A 32 -9.25 -15.31 -14.69
C ALA A 32 -9.24 -14.90 -13.23
N VAL A 33 -9.74 -15.76 -12.36
CA VAL A 33 -9.70 -15.63 -10.91
C VAL A 33 -9.24 -16.92 -10.25
N CYS A 34 -8.49 -16.78 -9.13
CA CYS A 34 -8.06 -17.90 -8.31
C CYS A 34 -8.26 -17.62 -6.82
N ASP A 35 -8.89 -18.53 -6.10
CA ASP A 35 -8.95 -18.52 -4.63
C ASP A 35 -9.07 -19.96 -4.13
N THR A 36 -8.40 -20.31 -3.04
CA THR A 36 -8.50 -21.63 -2.39
C THR A 36 -9.94 -21.98 -2.01
N LYS A 37 -10.80 -20.97 -1.84
CA LYS A 37 -12.24 -21.12 -1.60
C LYS A 37 -13.01 -20.92 -2.90
N ARG A 38 -13.36 -22.02 -3.58
CA ARG A 38 -14.10 -22.00 -4.86
C ARG A 38 -15.29 -21.04 -4.87
N LYS A 39 -16.07 -21.00 -3.78
CA LYS A 39 -17.23 -20.09 -3.69
C LYS A 39 -16.86 -18.60 -3.79
N ARG A 40 -15.69 -18.20 -3.28
CA ARG A 40 -15.21 -16.81 -3.43
C ARG A 40 -14.81 -16.50 -4.86
N ALA A 41 -14.04 -17.39 -5.48
CA ALA A 41 -13.64 -17.23 -6.87
C ALA A 41 -14.87 -17.17 -7.80
N GLN A 42 -15.84 -18.07 -7.63
CA GLN A 42 -17.09 -18.07 -8.40
C GLN A 42 -17.89 -16.78 -8.24
N ALA A 43 -18.05 -16.28 -7.01
CA ALA A 43 -18.77 -15.03 -6.76
C ALA A 43 -18.12 -13.83 -7.47
N ARG A 44 -16.78 -13.78 -7.52
CA ARG A 44 -16.07 -12.73 -8.27
C ARG A 44 -16.22 -12.91 -9.79
N ALA A 45 -16.08 -14.15 -10.28
CA ALA A 45 -16.26 -14.46 -11.68
C ALA A 45 -17.65 -14.07 -12.19
N GLU A 46 -18.70 -14.38 -11.44
CA GLU A 46 -20.08 -13.98 -11.74
C GLU A 46 -20.23 -12.44 -11.79
N THR A 47 -19.67 -11.75 -10.78
CA THR A 47 -19.75 -10.28 -10.69
C THR A 47 -19.00 -9.59 -11.83
N TRP A 48 -17.85 -10.14 -12.24
CA TRP A 48 -16.94 -9.51 -13.23
C TRP A 48 -17.10 -10.08 -14.64
N GLY A 49 -18.04 -11.00 -14.86
CA GLY A 49 -18.31 -11.58 -16.19
C GLY A 49 -17.20 -12.52 -16.68
N ILE A 50 -16.48 -13.20 -15.76
CA ILE A 50 -15.41 -14.15 -16.10
C ILE A 50 -16.03 -15.52 -16.38
N ALA A 51 -15.55 -16.18 -17.45
CA ALA A 51 -16.04 -17.48 -17.87
C ALA A 51 -15.81 -18.57 -16.81
N PRO A 52 -16.75 -19.52 -16.61
CA PRO A 52 -16.66 -20.53 -15.55
C PRO A 52 -15.42 -21.44 -15.61
N ASP A 53 -14.86 -21.66 -16.77
CA ASP A 53 -13.63 -22.42 -17.01
C ASP A 53 -12.37 -21.65 -16.64
N GLN A 54 -12.47 -20.33 -16.42
CA GLN A 54 -11.41 -19.44 -15.94
C GLN A 54 -11.44 -19.21 -14.42
N VAL A 55 -12.13 -20.08 -13.68
CA VAL A 55 -12.23 -20.06 -12.23
C VAL A 55 -11.35 -21.14 -11.60
N TYR A 56 -10.20 -20.74 -11.10
CA TYR A 56 -9.19 -21.62 -10.52
C TYR A 56 -9.28 -21.72 -8.99
N THR A 57 -8.90 -22.89 -8.47
CA THR A 57 -8.66 -23.12 -7.04
C THR A 57 -7.23 -23.60 -6.75
N ASP A 58 -6.48 -23.84 -7.80
CA ASP A 58 -5.10 -24.29 -7.82
C ASP A 58 -4.26 -23.26 -8.57
N TYR A 59 -3.32 -22.65 -7.86
CA TYR A 59 -2.46 -21.61 -8.42
C TYR A 59 -1.54 -22.12 -9.53
N GLN A 60 -1.03 -23.36 -9.41
CA GLN A 60 -0.16 -23.93 -10.43
C GLN A 60 -0.90 -24.19 -11.75
N LYS A 61 -2.17 -24.56 -11.66
CA LYS A 61 -3.02 -24.70 -12.87
C LYS A 61 -3.27 -23.35 -13.54
N LEU A 62 -3.48 -22.29 -12.75
CA LEU A 62 -3.60 -20.94 -13.27
C LEU A 62 -2.30 -20.50 -13.97
N LEU A 63 -1.14 -20.73 -13.38
CA LEU A 63 0.15 -20.36 -13.97
C LEU A 63 0.44 -21.10 -15.29
N ALA A 64 -0.06 -22.32 -15.43
CA ALA A 64 0.06 -23.10 -16.68
C ALA A 64 -0.80 -22.55 -17.83
N ASP A 65 -1.75 -21.68 -17.56
CA ASP A 65 -2.57 -21.04 -18.58
C ASP A 65 -1.76 -19.99 -19.36
N ARG A 66 -1.60 -20.23 -20.67
CA ARG A 66 -0.87 -19.34 -21.58
C ARG A 66 -1.65 -18.08 -21.95
N GLU A 67 -2.94 -18.06 -21.66
CA GLU A 67 -3.81 -16.91 -21.92
C GLU A 67 -3.75 -15.86 -20.81
N ILE A 68 -2.87 -16.00 -19.81
CA ILE A 68 -2.64 -15.05 -18.74
C ILE A 68 -1.27 -14.40 -18.94
N ASP A 69 -1.21 -13.07 -18.91
CA ASP A 69 0.01 -12.27 -19.05
C ASP A 69 0.49 -11.72 -17.71
N LEU A 70 -0.45 -11.29 -16.87
CA LEU A 70 -0.21 -10.65 -15.58
C LEU A 70 -0.95 -11.38 -14.46
N VAL A 71 -0.26 -11.63 -13.37
CA VAL A 71 -0.85 -12.14 -12.13
C VAL A 71 -0.84 -11.03 -11.06
N GLU A 72 -2.03 -10.75 -10.52
CA GLU A 72 -2.18 -9.82 -9.41
C GLU A 72 -2.44 -10.59 -8.11
N LEU A 73 -1.46 -10.55 -7.18
CA LEU A 73 -1.44 -11.34 -5.95
C LEU A 73 -2.05 -10.57 -4.78
N LEU A 74 -3.25 -10.95 -4.37
CA LEU A 74 -4.02 -10.35 -3.26
C LEU A 74 -4.17 -11.36 -2.11
N VAL A 75 -3.06 -11.93 -1.69
CA VAL A 75 -2.98 -13.02 -0.72
C VAL A 75 -2.34 -12.56 0.58
N PRO A 76 -2.39 -13.35 1.69
CA PRO A 76 -1.65 -13.01 2.91
C PRO A 76 -0.14 -12.94 2.68
N HIS A 77 0.54 -12.02 3.39
CA HIS A 77 1.92 -11.60 3.14
C HIS A 77 2.93 -12.75 3.07
N HIS A 78 2.82 -13.77 3.93
CA HIS A 78 3.73 -14.94 3.94
C HIS A 78 3.68 -15.78 2.65
N LEU A 79 2.75 -15.51 1.75
CA LEU A 79 2.64 -16.19 0.46
C LEU A 79 3.23 -15.36 -0.69
N HIS A 80 3.51 -14.07 -0.46
CA HIS A 80 3.93 -13.15 -1.51
C HIS A 80 5.19 -13.63 -2.23
N ALA A 81 6.23 -13.98 -1.49
CA ALA A 81 7.52 -14.33 -2.09
C ALA A 81 7.43 -15.59 -2.96
N ASP A 82 6.93 -16.71 -2.41
CA ASP A 82 6.90 -17.96 -3.15
C ASP A 82 5.94 -17.92 -4.34
N MET A 83 4.80 -17.23 -4.20
CA MET A 83 3.85 -17.09 -5.30
C MET A 83 4.37 -16.14 -6.39
N THR A 84 5.08 -15.07 -6.02
CA THR A 84 5.74 -14.18 -7.00
C THR A 84 6.82 -14.94 -7.77
N VAL A 85 7.70 -15.67 -7.09
CA VAL A 85 8.75 -16.46 -7.75
C VAL A 85 8.15 -17.45 -8.75
N ALA A 86 7.12 -18.19 -8.33
CA ALA A 86 6.45 -19.15 -9.22
C ALA A 86 5.79 -18.48 -10.43
N ALA A 87 5.19 -17.29 -10.28
CA ALA A 87 4.62 -16.54 -11.40
C ALA A 87 5.71 -16.07 -12.39
N CYS A 88 6.81 -15.51 -11.86
CA CYS A 88 7.94 -15.08 -12.69
C CYS A 88 8.53 -16.27 -13.47
N GLU A 89 8.74 -17.42 -12.82
CA GLU A 89 9.23 -18.66 -13.47
C GLU A 89 8.28 -19.18 -14.53
N ALA A 90 6.96 -18.89 -14.40
CA ALA A 90 5.97 -19.19 -15.43
C ALA A 90 5.89 -18.10 -16.54
N GLY A 91 6.79 -17.11 -16.52
CA GLY A 91 6.87 -16.03 -17.50
C GLY A 91 5.76 -14.99 -17.39
N LYS A 92 5.14 -14.86 -16.22
CA LYS A 92 4.06 -13.89 -15.98
C LYS A 92 4.62 -12.60 -15.35
N HIS A 93 4.12 -11.43 -15.79
CA HIS A 93 4.28 -10.20 -15.03
C HIS A 93 3.58 -10.33 -13.67
N VAL A 94 4.08 -9.62 -12.65
CA VAL A 94 3.55 -9.74 -11.29
C VAL A 94 3.27 -8.38 -10.68
N SER A 95 2.05 -8.23 -10.17
CA SER A 95 1.64 -7.16 -9.26
C SER A 95 1.34 -7.79 -7.90
N VAL A 96 2.23 -7.61 -6.92
CA VAL A 96 2.06 -8.18 -5.58
C VAL A 96 1.55 -7.12 -4.62
N GLN A 97 0.56 -7.45 -3.78
CA GLN A 97 0.06 -6.55 -2.72
C GLN A 97 1.16 -6.22 -1.70
N LYS A 98 1.05 -5.04 -1.11
CA LYS A 98 1.92 -4.61 -0.01
C LYS A 98 1.57 -5.36 1.31
N PRO A 99 2.52 -5.46 2.25
CA PRO A 99 3.97 -5.30 2.12
C PRO A 99 4.57 -6.30 1.13
N MET A 100 5.66 -5.92 0.46
CA MET A 100 6.25 -6.77 -0.59
C MET A 100 6.52 -8.22 -0.14
N ALA A 101 7.11 -8.39 1.05
CA ALA A 101 7.53 -9.66 1.61
C ALA A 101 7.63 -9.57 3.14
N LEU A 102 8.05 -10.66 3.82
CA LEU A 102 8.30 -10.67 5.26
C LEU A 102 9.75 -10.34 5.64
N SER A 103 10.68 -10.44 4.68
CA SER A 103 12.10 -10.16 4.88
C SER A 103 12.74 -9.61 3.61
N ALA A 104 13.89 -8.95 3.75
CA ALA A 104 14.66 -8.47 2.61
C ALA A 104 15.17 -9.63 1.76
N ALA A 105 15.53 -10.77 2.36
CA ALA A 105 15.93 -11.97 1.64
C ALA A 105 14.81 -12.54 0.75
N GLU A 106 13.56 -12.51 1.20
CA GLU A 106 12.41 -12.87 0.37
C GLU A 106 12.25 -11.90 -0.79
N ALA A 107 12.36 -10.59 -0.54
CA ALA A 107 12.31 -9.56 -1.57
C ALA A 107 13.41 -9.76 -2.63
N ASP A 108 14.64 -10.10 -2.21
CA ASP A 108 15.75 -10.42 -3.13
C ASP A 108 15.43 -11.62 -4.03
N ARG A 109 14.81 -12.68 -3.48
CA ARG A 109 14.37 -13.83 -4.28
C ARG A 109 13.34 -13.44 -5.34
N MET A 110 12.39 -12.56 -4.99
CA MET A 110 11.35 -12.07 -5.90
C MET A 110 11.96 -11.24 -7.04
N ILE A 111 12.83 -10.30 -6.70
CA ILE A 111 13.54 -9.46 -7.67
C ILE A 111 14.37 -10.32 -8.63
N ALA A 112 15.21 -11.20 -8.09
CA ALA A 112 16.05 -12.08 -8.89
C ALA A 112 15.23 -13.03 -9.80
N ALA A 113 14.05 -13.45 -9.39
CA ALA A 113 13.16 -14.26 -10.24
C ALA A 113 12.58 -13.44 -11.39
N ALA A 114 12.13 -12.21 -11.13
CA ALA A 114 11.62 -11.30 -12.15
C ALA A 114 12.69 -10.94 -13.18
N ASP A 115 13.91 -10.60 -12.72
CA ASP A 115 15.05 -10.26 -13.57
C ASP A 115 15.43 -11.44 -14.49
N ARG A 116 15.54 -12.66 -13.93
CA ARG A 116 15.85 -13.86 -14.74
C ARG A 116 14.80 -14.17 -15.79
N ALA A 117 13.53 -13.90 -15.47
CA ALA A 117 12.42 -14.17 -16.39
C ALA A 117 12.18 -13.01 -17.38
N GLY A 118 12.78 -11.84 -17.16
CA GLY A 118 12.56 -10.65 -17.98
C GLY A 118 11.12 -10.13 -17.87
N VAL A 119 10.50 -10.28 -16.70
CA VAL A 119 9.12 -9.85 -16.44
C VAL A 119 9.05 -8.65 -15.49
N VAL A 120 7.99 -7.87 -15.60
CA VAL A 120 7.74 -6.75 -14.68
C VAL A 120 7.30 -7.29 -13.33
N LEU A 121 7.97 -6.84 -12.26
CA LEU A 121 7.56 -7.00 -10.87
C LEU A 121 7.27 -5.62 -10.28
N ARG A 122 6.06 -5.43 -9.76
CA ARG A 122 5.75 -4.25 -8.93
C ARG A 122 5.14 -4.63 -7.60
N VAL A 123 5.31 -3.76 -6.61
CA VAL A 123 4.54 -3.78 -5.37
C VAL A 123 3.32 -2.88 -5.55
N TYR A 124 2.13 -3.40 -5.28
CA TYR A 124 0.89 -2.63 -5.35
C TYR A 124 0.77 -1.75 -4.11
N GLU A 125 1.06 -0.46 -4.27
CA GLU A 125 0.99 0.54 -3.21
C GLU A 125 0.16 1.73 -3.69
N ASN A 126 -1.07 1.79 -3.24
CA ASN A 126 -2.03 2.78 -3.74
C ASN A 126 -1.84 4.19 -3.16
N PHE A 127 -1.26 4.37 -1.96
CA PHE A 127 -1.14 5.70 -1.34
C PHE A 127 -0.30 6.66 -2.18
N VAL A 128 0.76 6.17 -2.84
CA VAL A 128 1.59 7.01 -3.72
C VAL A 128 0.86 7.44 -5.00
N PHE A 129 -0.30 6.84 -5.28
CA PHE A 129 -1.19 7.20 -6.39
C PHE A 129 -2.46 7.93 -5.93
N TYR A 130 -2.63 8.19 -4.63
CA TYR A 130 -3.74 9.01 -4.17
C TYR A 130 -3.58 10.43 -4.72
N PRO A 131 -4.57 11.00 -5.45
CA PRO A 131 -4.36 12.23 -6.20
C PRO A 131 -3.83 13.41 -5.38
N PRO A 132 -4.25 13.66 -4.12
CA PRO A 132 -3.60 14.67 -3.29
C PRO A 132 -2.11 14.40 -3.01
N HIS A 133 -1.67 13.14 -2.85
CA HIS A 133 -0.28 12.79 -2.67
C HIS A 133 0.54 13.00 -3.96
N VAL A 134 -0.03 12.63 -5.09
CA VAL A 134 0.59 12.87 -6.41
C VAL A 134 0.76 14.38 -6.65
N ARG A 135 -0.28 15.17 -6.36
CA ARG A 135 -0.21 16.63 -6.50
C ARG A 135 0.82 17.24 -5.55
N ALA A 136 0.87 16.80 -4.30
CA ALA A 136 1.88 17.23 -3.33
C ALA A 136 3.31 16.92 -3.82
N ARG A 137 3.55 15.72 -4.38
CA ARG A 137 4.84 15.35 -4.97
C ARG A 137 5.24 16.30 -6.10
N GLN A 138 4.31 16.59 -7.02
CA GLN A 138 4.55 17.53 -8.13
C GLN A 138 4.93 18.92 -7.61
N MET A 139 4.26 19.42 -6.57
CA MET A 139 4.55 20.71 -5.94
C MET A 139 5.93 20.74 -5.27
N ILE A 140 6.33 19.64 -4.61
CA ILE A 140 7.66 19.49 -4.02
C ILE A 140 8.74 19.54 -5.13
N GLU A 141 8.54 18.76 -6.20
CA GLU A 141 9.47 18.72 -7.35
C GLU A 141 9.56 20.05 -8.09
N ALA A 142 8.46 20.79 -8.15
CA ALA A 142 8.43 22.14 -8.70
C ALA A 142 9.09 23.22 -7.80
N GLY A 143 9.51 22.82 -6.56
CA GLY A 143 10.13 23.73 -5.60
C GLY A 143 9.15 24.71 -4.96
N GLU A 144 7.85 24.41 -4.97
CA GLU A 144 6.82 25.31 -4.45
C GLU A 144 6.94 25.56 -2.94
N ILE A 145 7.50 24.61 -2.18
CA ILE A 145 7.82 24.77 -0.75
C ILE A 145 9.31 25.00 -0.48
N GLY A 146 10.13 25.17 -1.51
CA GLY A 146 11.58 25.21 -1.41
C GLY A 146 12.20 23.84 -1.13
N GLU A 147 13.34 23.80 -0.42
CA GLU A 147 14.01 22.55 -0.04
C GLU A 147 13.25 21.85 1.09
N PRO A 148 12.75 20.60 0.88
CA PRO A 148 12.09 19.86 1.94
C PRO A 148 13.01 19.56 3.12
N GLN A 149 12.52 19.77 4.34
CA GLN A 149 13.26 19.58 5.58
C GLN A 149 12.63 18.57 6.52
N MET A 150 11.29 18.54 6.59
CA MET A 150 10.58 17.70 7.56
C MET A 150 9.32 17.10 6.92
N ILE A 151 9.07 15.83 7.20
CA ILE A 151 7.75 15.22 7.00
C ILE A 151 7.19 14.77 8.35
N ARG A 152 5.92 15.10 8.62
CA ARG A 152 5.17 14.63 9.77
C ARG A 152 3.95 13.88 9.30
N MET A 153 3.79 12.67 9.80
CA MET A 153 2.67 11.80 9.45
C MET A 153 2.06 11.23 10.71
N HIS A 154 0.74 11.10 10.70
CA HIS A 154 0.08 10.39 11.78
C HIS A 154 -1.05 9.51 11.26
N VAL A 155 -1.33 8.44 12.01
CA VAL A 155 -2.42 7.52 11.80
C VAL A 155 -3.18 7.37 13.11
N ASN A 156 -4.44 7.79 13.13
CA ASN A 156 -5.35 7.53 14.23
C ASN A 156 -6.37 6.49 13.78
N THR A 157 -6.28 5.27 14.30
CA THR A 157 -7.27 4.24 13.97
C THR A 157 -8.39 4.25 14.98
N GLY A 158 -9.62 4.28 14.51
CA GLY A 158 -10.83 4.29 15.34
C GLY A 158 -11.80 3.15 15.01
N ALA A 159 -12.97 3.19 15.61
CA ALA A 159 -14.08 2.34 15.23
C ALA A 159 -14.77 2.93 13.99
N GLN A 160 -15.03 2.10 13.00
CA GLN A 160 -15.91 2.50 11.90
C GLN A 160 -17.31 2.76 12.45
N ASP A 161 -17.96 3.86 12.04
CA ASP A 161 -19.31 4.21 12.47
C ASP A 161 -20.26 3.01 12.34
N ALA A 162 -20.58 2.42 13.48
CA ALA A 162 -21.46 1.24 13.56
C ALA A 162 -22.95 1.61 13.39
N ASP A 163 -23.30 2.89 13.51
CA ASP A 163 -24.68 3.37 13.52
C ASP A 163 -25.31 3.48 12.12
N GLY A 164 -24.58 3.03 11.08
CA GLY A 164 -25.14 2.93 9.73
C GLY A 164 -25.36 4.28 9.04
N ARG A 165 -24.74 5.36 9.53
CA ARG A 165 -24.80 6.69 8.87
C ARG A 165 -24.26 6.64 7.44
N HIS A 166 -23.40 5.65 7.14
CA HIS A 166 -23.02 5.29 5.78
C HIS A 166 -23.53 3.91 5.41
N PRO A 167 -24.76 3.75 4.90
CA PRO A 167 -25.29 2.46 4.45
C PRO A 167 -24.46 1.79 3.36
N LYS A 168 -23.57 2.54 2.69
CA LYS A 168 -22.61 2.04 1.68
C LYS A 168 -21.23 1.76 2.26
N ALA A 169 -21.02 1.98 3.57
CA ALA A 169 -19.72 1.74 4.18
C ALA A 169 -19.28 0.28 4.00
N TRP A 170 -18.03 0.13 3.63
CA TRP A 170 -17.44 -1.16 3.33
C TRP A 170 -17.16 -1.94 4.63
N LYS A 171 -18.04 -2.85 5.01
CA LYS A 171 -17.89 -3.64 6.24
C LYS A 171 -16.71 -4.58 6.14
N VAL A 172 -15.73 -4.41 7.03
CA VAL A 172 -14.57 -5.31 7.11
C VAL A 172 -14.93 -6.51 8.00
N PRO A 173 -15.05 -7.73 7.46
CA PRO A 173 -15.33 -8.89 8.28
C PRO A 173 -14.12 -9.19 9.17
N LEU A 174 -14.37 -9.63 10.41
CA LEU A 174 -13.32 -10.00 11.36
C LEU A 174 -12.31 -11.00 10.77
N SER A 175 -12.76 -11.89 9.89
CA SER A 175 -11.89 -12.86 9.20
C SER A 175 -10.82 -12.21 8.31
N ALA A 176 -11.01 -10.96 7.87
CA ALA A 176 -10.01 -10.22 7.12
C ALA A 176 -8.88 -9.70 8.02
N TRP A 177 -9.13 -9.58 9.33
CA TRP A 177 -8.18 -9.08 10.31
C TRP A 177 -7.42 -10.19 11.04
N VAL A 178 -8.06 -11.34 11.31
CA VAL A 178 -7.53 -12.37 12.21
C VAL A 178 -6.14 -12.85 11.85
N TRP A 179 -5.82 -13.01 10.58
CA TRP A 179 -4.51 -13.47 10.13
C TRP A 179 -3.39 -12.44 10.34
N ARG A 180 -3.74 -11.14 10.43
CA ARG A 180 -2.79 -10.05 10.68
C ARG A 180 -2.23 -10.04 12.09
N PHE A 181 -2.92 -10.66 13.03
CA PHE A 181 -2.44 -10.86 14.40
C PHE A 181 -1.49 -12.07 14.56
N ASP A 182 -1.24 -12.78 13.49
CA ASP A 182 -0.24 -13.86 13.43
C ASP A 182 1.04 -13.31 12.78
N GLU A 183 2.05 -13.02 13.61
CA GLU A 183 3.31 -12.42 13.15
C GLU A 183 4.00 -13.26 12.05
N LYS A 184 3.87 -14.61 12.07
CA LYS A 184 4.43 -15.47 11.02
C LYS A 184 3.74 -15.29 9.68
N ARG A 185 2.50 -14.85 9.67
CA ARG A 185 1.70 -14.63 8.46
C ARG A 185 1.71 -13.19 8.02
N CYS A 186 1.75 -12.27 8.97
CA CYS A 186 1.76 -10.83 8.72
C CYS A 186 3.17 -10.29 8.50
N GLY A 187 4.18 -10.80 9.22
CA GLY A 187 5.56 -10.31 9.20
C GLY A 187 5.89 -9.31 10.30
N GLY A 188 4.87 -8.81 10.98
CA GLY A 188 4.95 -7.83 12.05
C GLY A 188 3.58 -7.54 12.62
N GLY A 189 3.37 -6.34 13.17
CA GLY A 189 2.07 -5.92 13.68
C GLY A 189 1.11 -5.43 12.59
N PRO A 190 -0.19 -5.43 12.88
CA PRO A 190 -1.20 -5.03 11.90
C PRO A 190 -1.24 -3.53 11.60
N LEU A 191 -0.68 -2.66 12.45
CA LEU A 191 -0.62 -1.22 12.22
C LEU A 191 0.74 -0.78 11.67
N VAL A 192 1.82 -0.92 12.41
CA VAL A 192 3.13 -0.39 11.98
C VAL A 192 3.68 -1.15 10.78
N PHE A 193 3.63 -2.50 10.78
CA PHE A 193 4.16 -3.28 9.66
C PHE A 193 3.21 -3.33 8.46
N ASP A 194 1.92 -3.63 8.68
CA ASP A 194 0.95 -3.79 7.57
C ASP A 194 0.41 -2.44 7.07
N HIS A 195 -0.28 -1.67 7.92
CA HIS A 195 -0.83 -0.37 7.51
C HIS A 195 0.27 0.67 7.32
N GLY A 196 1.24 0.71 8.21
CA GLY A 196 2.37 1.64 8.16
C GLY A 196 3.20 1.54 6.88
N TYR A 197 3.21 0.38 6.21
CA TYR A 197 3.88 0.25 4.91
C TYR A 197 3.44 1.34 3.91
N HIS A 198 2.17 1.74 3.94
CA HIS A 198 1.65 2.85 3.14
C HIS A 198 2.37 4.17 3.47
N LEU A 199 2.54 4.46 4.75
CA LEU A 199 3.14 5.72 5.21
C LEU A 199 4.66 5.70 4.98
N PHE A 200 5.33 4.56 5.18
CA PHE A 200 6.74 4.39 4.84
C PHE A 200 6.98 4.57 3.34
N SER A 201 6.10 4.00 2.49
CA SER A 201 6.13 4.21 1.05
C SER A 201 5.93 5.67 0.68
N LEU A 202 4.99 6.34 1.33
CA LEU A 202 4.69 7.74 1.08
C LEU A 202 5.85 8.66 1.52
N ALA A 203 6.47 8.39 2.68
CA ALA A 203 7.65 9.12 3.13
C ALA A 203 8.80 8.97 2.13
N HIS A 204 9.08 7.75 1.68
CA HIS A 204 10.06 7.48 0.64
C HIS A 204 9.71 8.20 -0.68
N TYR A 205 8.46 8.11 -1.12
CA TYR A 205 7.97 8.75 -2.34
C TYR A 205 8.11 10.28 -2.32
N LEU A 206 7.79 10.93 -1.21
CA LEU A 206 7.82 12.40 -1.10
C LEU A 206 9.21 12.97 -0.79
N MET A 207 10.04 12.24 -0.04
CA MET A 207 11.25 12.78 0.57
C MET A 207 12.55 12.04 0.20
N GLY A 208 12.47 10.84 -0.40
CA GLY A 208 13.60 10.00 -0.82
C GLY A 208 14.01 8.91 0.17
N ASP A 209 15.21 8.36 -0.03
CA ASP A 209 15.75 7.24 0.74
C ASP A 209 16.02 7.59 2.21
N VAL A 210 15.81 6.61 3.10
CA VAL A 210 15.98 6.74 4.55
C VAL A 210 17.31 6.14 5.01
N ALA A 211 18.10 6.96 5.71
CA ALA A 211 19.42 6.58 6.22
C ALA A 211 19.35 5.80 7.54
N ARG A 212 18.46 6.21 8.44
CA ARG A 212 18.35 5.62 9.79
C ARG A 212 17.01 5.87 10.44
N VAL A 213 16.63 4.98 11.36
CA VAL A 213 15.34 4.94 12.04
C VAL A 213 15.54 4.69 13.53
N TYR A 214 14.76 5.38 14.37
CA TYR A 214 14.57 5.07 15.78
C TYR A 214 13.08 5.02 16.10
N ALA A 215 12.62 4.00 16.85
CA ALA A 215 11.20 3.79 17.06
C ALA A 215 10.88 3.34 18.49
N TRP A 216 9.70 3.77 18.98
CA TRP A 216 9.00 3.18 20.12
C TRP A 216 7.68 2.63 19.61
N ILE A 217 7.41 1.37 19.86
CA ILE A 217 6.18 0.68 19.47
C ILE A 217 5.66 -0.07 20.68
N ASP A 218 4.49 0.31 21.17
CA ASP A 218 3.81 -0.35 22.26
C ASP A 218 2.76 -1.35 21.74
N ARG A 219 2.00 -1.98 22.62
CA ARG A 219 1.00 -3.01 22.27
C ARG A 219 -0.31 -2.73 22.99
N SER A 220 -1.34 -2.36 22.24
CA SER A 220 -2.71 -2.20 22.76
C SER A 220 -3.52 -3.48 22.61
N PRO A 221 -4.13 -4.01 23.68
CA PRO A 221 -4.94 -5.21 23.60
C PRO A 221 -6.26 -4.94 22.86
N VAL A 222 -6.59 -5.80 21.90
CA VAL A 222 -7.88 -5.80 21.21
C VAL A 222 -8.82 -6.87 21.81
N VAL A 223 -8.24 -8.05 22.06
CA VAL A 223 -8.86 -9.17 22.81
C VAL A 223 -7.74 -9.87 23.59
N PRO A 224 -8.01 -10.75 24.54
CA PRO A 224 -7.00 -11.28 25.48
C PRO A 224 -5.69 -11.80 24.89
N THR A 225 -5.66 -12.19 23.61
CA THR A 225 -4.47 -12.76 22.96
C THR A 225 -4.08 -12.02 21.67
N LYS A 226 -4.72 -10.89 21.36
CA LYS A 226 -4.49 -10.12 20.14
C LYS A 226 -4.19 -8.67 20.48
N TYR A 227 -3.13 -8.14 19.91
CA TYR A 227 -2.64 -6.81 20.16
C TYR A 227 -2.47 -6.06 18.85
N LEU A 228 -2.73 -4.75 18.89
CA LEU A 228 -2.26 -3.82 17.89
C LEU A 228 -0.93 -3.24 18.33
N ASP A 229 -0.03 -2.99 17.40
CA ASP A 229 1.26 -2.37 17.59
C ASP A 229 1.12 -0.84 17.62
N ALA A 230 0.39 -0.37 18.63
CA ALA A 230 0.14 1.05 18.93
C ALA A 230 -0.06 1.24 20.44
N PRO A 231 0.20 2.47 21.00
CA PRO A 231 0.75 3.62 20.27
C PRO A 231 2.17 3.39 19.79
N ALA A 232 2.56 4.12 18.75
CA ALA A 232 3.91 4.05 18.23
C ALA A 232 4.38 5.43 17.75
N THR A 233 5.68 5.69 17.91
CA THR A 233 6.35 6.85 17.33
C THR A 233 7.65 6.42 16.69
N ILE A 234 7.80 6.74 15.40
CA ILE A 234 8.93 6.39 14.57
C ILE A 234 9.58 7.66 14.07
N MET A 235 10.84 7.86 14.41
CA MET A 235 11.66 8.98 13.92
C MET A 235 12.66 8.45 12.91
N PHE A 236 12.89 9.20 11.85
CA PHE A 236 13.82 8.80 10.80
C PHE A 236 14.52 9.98 10.16
N GLN A 237 15.71 9.73 9.63
CA GLN A 237 16.50 10.66 8.86
C GLN A 237 16.65 10.13 7.43
N PHE A 238 16.48 11.01 6.46
CA PHE A 238 16.71 10.68 5.05
C PHE A 238 18.20 10.74 4.69
N GLU A 239 18.57 10.09 3.60
CA GLU A 239 19.93 10.21 3.03
C GLU A 239 20.23 11.64 2.60
N ALA A 240 19.25 12.35 2.08
CA ALA A 240 19.37 13.76 1.76
C ALA A 240 19.65 14.57 3.04
N PRO A 241 20.64 15.48 3.02
CA PRO A 241 21.06 16.21 4.21
C PRO A 241 19.94 17.13 4.74
N ARG A 242 19.84 17.22 6.08
CA ARG A 242 18.88 18.07 6.79
C ARG A 242 17.41 17.72 6.52
N ARG A 243 17.10 16.47 6.15
CA ARG A 243 15.74 15.95 6.01
C ARG A 243 15.44 14.93 7.09
N TYR A 244 14.34 15.13 7.79
CA TYR A 244 13.88 14.28 8.90
C TYR A 244 12.40 13.94 8.75
N GLY A 245 11.99 12.88 9.42
CA GLY A 245 10.59 12.52 9.46
C GLY A 245 10.17 11.95 10.82
N VAL A 246 8.89 12.07 11.08
CA VAL A 246 8.21 11.42 12.20
C VAL A 246 6.90 10.83 11.69
N LEU A 247 6.62 9.61 12.16
CA LEU A 247 5.37 8.91 11.92
C LEU A 247 4.87 8.37 13.25
N ASP A 248 3.65 8.70 13.62
CA ASP A 248 3.04 8.20 14.83
C ASP A 248 1.71 7.48 14.56
N PHE A 249 1.40 6.50 15.43
CA PHE A 249 0.20 5.71 15.40
C PHE A 249 -0.50 5.79 16.75
N ALA A 250 -1.81 6.05 16.72
CA ALA A 250 -2.68 5.91 17.87
C ALA A 250 -3.84 4.97 17.55
N HIS A 251 -4.20 4.16 18.54
CA HIS A 251 -5.40 3.32 18.47
C HIS A 251 -6.45 3.85 19.46
N THR A 252 -7.57 4.26 18.94
CA THR A 252 -8.65 4.91 19.70
C THR A 252 -9.96 4.16 19.48
N PRO A 253 -10.16 2.99 20.11
CA PRO A 253 -11.27 2.08 19.79
C PRO A 253 -12.65 2.68 20.05
N ASP A 254 -12.76 3.66 20.94
CA ASP A 254 -14.01 4.34 21.28
C ASP A 254 -14.30 5.57 20.39
N MET A 255 -13.34 5.99 19.58
CA MET A 255 -13.51 7.12 18.66
C MET A 255 -14.19 6.62 17.38
N GLN A 256 -15.39 7.16 17.12
CA GLN A 256 -16.13 6.87 15.89
C GLN A 256 -15.61 7.74 14.76
N ILE A 257 -15.06 7.10 13.73
CA ILE A 257 -14.55 7.78 12.53
C ILE A 257 -15.44 7.45 11.34
N GLU A 258 -15.97 8.50 10.72
CA GLU A 258 -16.76 8.39 9.50
C GLU A 258 -15.88 8.03 8.31
N SER A 259 -16.10 6.86 7.70
CA SER A 259 -15.35 6.41 6.54
C SER A 259 -16.17 5.45 5.69
N LEU A 260 -15.99 5.53 4.36
CA LEU A 260 -16.52 4.56 3.42
C LEU A 260 -15.75 3.23 3.45
N TYR A 261 -14.47 3.24 3.86
CA TYR A 261 -13.58 2.10 3.79
C TYR A 261 -13.01 1.69 5.14
N TYR A 262 -11.96 2.35 5.60
CA TYR A 262 -11.31 2.12 6.88
C TYR A 262 -11.41 3.35 7.77
N ALA A 263 -11.55 3.14 9.07
CA ALA A 263 -11.65 4.22 10.05
C ALA A 263 -10.26 4.72 10.46
N ASP A 264 -9.45 5.07 9.48
CA ASP A 264 -8.08 5.52 9.67
C ASP A 264 -7.95 6.98 9.25
N ASP A 265 -7.52 7.84 10.18
CA ASP A 265 -7.22 9.25 9.97
C ASP A 265 -5.72 9.36 9.62
N ASP A 266 -5.45 9.33 8.32
CA ASP A 266 -4.10 9.44 7.78
C ASP A 266 -3.86 10.88 7.31
N ARG A 267 -2.98 11.63 8.00
CA ARG A 267 -2.61 12.99 7.60
C ARG A 267 -1.11 13.17 7.47
N VAL A 268 -0.71 14.04 6.56
CA VAL A 268 0.69 14.29 6.23
C VAL A 268 0.95 15.79 6.14
N GLU A 269 2.05 16.22 6.73
CA GLU A 269 2.58 17.58 6.61
C GLU A 269 4.00 17.50 6.06
N VAL A 270 4.29 18.25 4.97
CA VAL A 270 5.65 18.38 4.43
C VAL A 270 6.10 19.83 4.54
N ILE A 271 7.18 20.05 5.29
CA ILE A 271 7.73 21.37 5.58
C ILE A 271 9.00 21.54 4.75
N GLY A 272 9.01 22.57 3.92
CA GLY A 272 10.21 23.08 3.24
C GLY A 272 10.69 24.38 3.87
N ASP A 273 11.77 24.91 3.34
CA ASP A 273 12.34 26.19 3.83
C ASP A 273 11.57 27.44 3.35
N ARG A 274 10.56 27.26 2.48
CA ARG A 274 9.74 28.35 1.91
C ARG A 274 8.24 28.16 2.06
N GLY A 275 7.79 26.98 2.49
CA GLY A 275 6.36 26.70 2.61
C GLY A 275 6.07 25.35 3.29
N ILE A 276 4.79 25.10 3.50
CA ILE A 276 4.29 23.87 4.13
C ILE A 276 3.14 23.33 3.27
N LEU A 277 3.17 22.02 2.99
CA LEU A 277 2.02 21.32 2.43
C LEU A 277 1.30 20.55 3.55
N PHE A 278 -0.03 20.64 3.57
CA PHE A 278 -0.92 19.90 4.45
C PHE A 278 -1.78 18.97 3.62
N ILE A 279 -1.64 17.67 3.79
CA ILE A 279 -2.51 16.65 3.19
C ILE A 279 -3.41 16.13 4.30
N ASN A 280 -4.66 16.56 4.28
CA ASN A 280 -5.58 16.46 5.42
C ASN A 280 -6.47 15.23 5.38
N ARG A 281 -6.36 14.42 4.36
CA ARG A 281 -7.18 13.21 4.18
C ARG A 281 -6.46 12.18 3.33
N CYS A 282 -6.67 10.92 3.66
CA CYS A 282 -6.50 9.80 2.74
C CYS A 282 -7.72 8.86 2.83
N THR A 283 -7.82 8.05 3.87
CA THR A 283 -8.89 7.04 3.98
C THR A 283 -10.16 7.59 4.62
N ALA A 284 -10.04 8.27 5.74
CA ALA A 284 -11.16 8.87 6.47
C ALA A 284 -11.05 10.40 6.54
N ARG A 285 -12.12 11.04 7.01
CA ARG A 285 -12.17 12.49 7.22
C ARG A 285 -12.49 12.78 8.68
N THR A 286 -11.51 13.30 9.41
CA THR A 286 -11.68 13.74 10.81
C THR A 286 -11.70 15.26 10.94
N VAL A 287 -11.21 15.99 9.95
CA VAL A 287 -11.20 17.44 9.90
C VAL A 287 -11.96 17.95 8.68
N ASN A 288 -12.67 19.07 8.83
CA ASN A 288 -13.37 19.71 7.71
C ASN A 288 -12.48 20.76 7.04
N LEU A 289 -11.40 20.27 6.42
CA LEU A 289 -10.43 21.07 5.66
C LEU A 289 -10.36 20.54 4.22
N PRO A 290 -9.90 21.36 3.25
CA PRO A 290 -9.54 20.89 1.92
C PRO A 290 -8.50 19.76 2.01
N GLU A 291 -8.57 18.80 1.12
CA GLU A 291 -7.70 17.61 1.12
C GLU A 291 -6.21 17.96 0.99
N LEU A 292 -5.90 19.02 0.23
CA LEU A 292 -4.55 19.54 0.06
C LEU A 292 -4.55 21.06 0.25
N MET A 293 -3.64 21.55 1.08
CA MET A 293 -3.43 22.98 1.31
C MET A 293 -1.95 23.30 1.30
N MET A 294 -1.60 24.53 0.98
CA MET A 294 -0.24 25.07 1.04
C MET A 294 -0.22 26.37 1.85
N PHE A 295 0.70 26.45 2.80
CA PHE A 295 1.10 27.71 3.43
C PHE A 295 2.38 28.22 2.78
N ARG A 296 2.34 29.44 2.28
CA ARG A 296 3.50 30.12 1.69
C ARG A 296 3.28 31.63 1.70
N ASP A 297 4.34 32.40 1.87
CA ASP A 297 4.35 33.87 1.81
C ASP A 297 3.33 34.54 2.75
N GLY A 298 3.04 33.89 3.91
CA GLY A 298 2.11 34.38 4.92
C GLY A 298 0.65 33.99 4.70
N GLU A 299 0.33 33.26 3.64
CA GLU A 299 -1.03 32.85 3.31
C GLU A 299 -1.19 31.32 3.24
N THR A 300 -2.37 30.85 3.64
CA THR A 300 -2.75 29.44 3.45
C THR A 300 -3.81 29.37 2.35
N THR A 301 -3.51 28.59 1.31
CA THR A 301 -4.41 28.38 0.16
C THR A 301 -4.80 26.92 0.02
N ALA A 302 -6.06 26.68 -0.34
CA ALA A 302 -6.50 25.35 -0.77
C ALA A 302 -5.97 25.06 -2.18
N ILE A 303 -5.43 23.88 -2.36
CA ILE A 303 -4.96 23.42 -3.67
C ILE A 303 -6.03 22.51 -4.27
N PRO A 304 -6.64 22.88 -5.40
CA PRO A 304 -7.69 22.07 -6.00
C PRO A 304 -7.15 20.69 -6.44
N VAL A 305 -7.89 19.65 -6.07
CA VAL A 305 -7.70 18.28 -6.54
C VAL A 305 -9.07 17.74 -6.89
N GLU A 306 -9.27 17.31 -8.12
CA GLU A 306 -10.61 16.93 -8.62
C GLU A 306 -11.08 15.57 -8.08
N ARG A 307 -10.17 14.63 -7.92
CA ARG A 307 -10.44 13.26 -7.47
C ARG A 307 -9.81 13.07 -6.10
N VAL A 308 -10.63 12.79 -5.09
CA VAL A 308 -10.17 12.77 -3.69
C VAL A 308 -10.71 11.57 -2.91
N GLU A 309 -11.39 10.66 -3.58
CA GLU A 309 -11.85 9.45 -2.94
C GLU A 309 -10.71 8.42 -2.89
N TRP A 310 -10.64 7.67 -1.78
CA TRP A 310 -9.57 6.71 -1.59
C TRP A 310 -9.47 5.64 -2.70
N HIS A 311 -10.61 5.23 -3.26
CA HIS A 311 -10.63 4.27 -4.38
C HIS A 311 -9.99 4.82 -5.67
N ASP A 312 -9.89 6.14 -5.84
CA ASP A 312 -9.19 6.74 -6.99
C ASP A 312 -7.73 6.32 -7.03
N SER A 313 -7.10 6.15 -5.86
CA SER A 313 -5.72 5.67 -5.74
C SER A 313 -5.53 4.25 -6.29
N PHE A 314 -6.53 3.38 -6.17
CA PHE A 314 -6.50 2.03 -6.75
C PHE A 314 -6.61 2.07 -8.27
N ILE A 315 -7.50 2.91 -8.78
CA ILE A 315 -7.68 3.12 -10.21
C ILE A 315 -6.36 3.60 -10.83
N ASP A 316 -5.79 4.68 -10.29
CA ASP A 316 -4.56 5.28 -10.83
C ASP A 316 -3.35 4.35 -10.66
N CYS A 317 -3.25 3.63 -9.55
CA CYS A 317 -2.21 2.62 -9.35
C CYS A 317 -2.28 1.51 -10.40
N THR A 318 -3.49 1.03 -10.74
CA THR A 318 -3.67 0.00 -11.77
C THR A 318 -3.37 0.54 -13.17
N HIS A 319 -3.86 1.75 -13.50
CA HIS A 319 -3.59 2.40 -14.79
C HIS A 319 -2.10 2.59 -15.02
N HIS A 320 -1.35 3.03 -13.99
CA HIS A 320 0.10 3.15 -14.09
C HIS A 320 0.79 1.83 -14.50
N LEU A 321 0.38 0.68 -13.95
CA LEU A 321 0.95 -0.60 -14.37
C LEU A 321 0.59 -0.92 -15.83
N ILE A 322 -0.65 -0.69 -16.23
CA ILE A 322 -1.09 -0.91 -17.60
C ILE A 322 -0.24 -0.08 -18.57
N ASP A 323 0.01 1.19 -18.25
CA ASP A 323 0.88 2.06 -19.05
C ASP A 323 2.32 1.54 -19.10
N VAL A 324 2.89 1.09 -17.98
CA VAL A 324 4.23 0.47 -17.93
C VAL A 324 4.30 -0.77 -18.82
N LEU A 325 3.28 -1.62 -18.81
CA LEU A 325 3.26 -2.84 -19.62
C LEU A 325 3.07 -2.56 -21.11
N ARG A 326 2.32 -1.49 -21.46
CA ARG A 326 2.08 -1.07 -22.84
C ARG A 326 3.27 -0.32 -23.44
N ASP A 327 3.80 0.67 -22.72
CA ASP A 327 4.75 1.65 -23.25
C ASP A 327 6.19 1.35 -22.83
N GLY A 328 6.40 0.42 -21.89
CA GLY A 328 7.68 0.18 -21.25
C GLY A 328 7.95 1.15 -20.09
N GLY A 329 9.05 0.96 -19.41
CA GLY A 329 9.46 1.76 -18.26
C GLY A 329 9.49 0.96 -16.96
N GLN A 330 9.62 1.67 -15.84
CA GLN A 330 9.70 1.07 -14.51
C GLN A 330 8.48 1.48 -13.68
N PRO A 331 7.86 0.55 -12.92
CA PRO A 331 6.83 0.92 -11.94
C PRO A 331 7.36 1.87 -10.87
N VAL A 332 6.53 2.77 -10.36
CA VAL A 332 6.89 3.68 -9.25
C VAL A 332 7.37 2.89 -8.01
N LEU A 333 6.74 1.77 -7.70
CA LEU A 333 7.25 0.79 -6.74
C LEU A 333 7.62 -0.50 -7.49
N ASP A 334 8.78 -0.49 -8.13
CA ASP A 334 9.41 -1.69 -8.66
C ASP A 334 9.95 -2.58 -7.52
N GLY A 335 10.58 -3.71 -7.86
CA GLY A 335 11.15 -4.61 -6.87
C GLY A 335 12.18 -3.95 -5.95
N ALA A 336 13.05 -3.10 -6.49
CA ALA A 336 14.10 -2.42 -5.72
C ALA A 336 13.52 -1.39 -4.74
N THR A 337 12.61 -0.55 -5.21
CA THR A 337 11.92 0.43 -4.38
C THR A 337 11.04 -0.25 -3.34
N GLY A 338 10.31 -1.31 -3.70
CA GLY A 338 9.53 -2.12 -2.77
C GLY A 338 10.38 -2.73 -1.66
N LYS A 339 11.58 -3.23 -1.99
CA LYS A 339 12.56 -3.72 -1.00
C LYS A 339 13.07 -2.59 -0.09
N ALA A 340 13.41 -1.42 -0.62
CA ALA A 340 13.86 -0.28 0.18
C ALA A 340 12.80 0.14 1.21
N VAL A 341 11.54 0.23 0.81
CA VAL A 341 10.40 0.51 1.72
C VAL A 341 10.22 -0.63 2.74
N LEU A 342 10.36 -1.90 2.35
CA LEU A 342 10.29 -3.03 3.26
C LEU A 342 11.40 -2.95 4.31
N GLN A 343 12.63 -2.65 3.91
CA GLN A 343 13.77 -2.47 4.83
C GLN A 343 13.56 -1.29 5.78
N PHE A 344 12.98 -0.19 5.32
CA PHE A 344 12.59 0.94 6.17
C PHE A 344 11.55 0.52 7.22
N THR A 345 10.50 -0.20 6.81
CA THR A 345 9.46 -0.73 7.72
C THR A 345 10.05 -1.69 8.75
N LEU A 346 10.87 -2.64 8.32
CA LEU A 346 11.53 -3.60 9.20
C LEU A 346 12.51 -2.92 10.15
N ALA A 347 13.25 -1.89 9.70
CA ALA A 347 14.13 -1.11 10.55
C ALA A 347 13.40 -0.47 11.73
N ALA A 348 12.17 0.03 11.53
CA ALA A 348 11.34 0.56 12.61
C ALA A 348 10.97 -0.53 13.64
N VAL A 349 10.55 -1.71 13.17
CA VAL A 349 10.20 -2.84 14.03
C VAL A 349 11.41 -3.35 14.82
N ILE A 350 12.57 -3.46 14.16
CA ILE A 350 13.83 -3.88 14.81
C ILE A 350 14.28 -2.84 15.83
N SER A 351 14.23 -1.55 15.47
CA SER A 351 14.60 -0.45 16.35
C SER A 351 13.81 -0.46 17.66
N ALA A 352 12.48 -0.61 17.56
CA ALA A 352 11.62 -0.69 18.75
C ALA A 352 11.92 -1.91 19.62
N ARG A 353 12.22 -3.07 18.99
CA ARG A 353 12.56 -4.30 19.71
C ARG A 353 13.91 -4.22 20.41
N GLU A 354 14.90 -3.59 19.77
CA GLU A 354 16.29 -3.56 20.26
C GLU A 354 16.64 -2.29 21.02
N GLY A 355 15.78 -1.27 21.02
CA GLY A 355 16.00 0.00 21.70
C GLY A 355 17.19 0.80 21.15
N ARG A 356 17.48 0.67 19.86
CA ARG A 356 18.59 1.34 19.19
C ARG A 356 18.21 1.90 17.82
N GLU A 357 19.04 2.80 17.33
CA GLU A 357 18.98 3.23 15.93
C GLU A 357 19.29 2.05 14.99
N VAL A 358 18.57 1.95 13.87
CA VAL A 358 18.75 0.93 12.83
C VAL A 358 18.83 1.61 11.46
N ARG A 359 19.73 1.16 10.62
CA ARG A 359 19.80 1.58 9.21
C ARG A 359 19.03 0.59 8.34
N PRO A 360 18.14 1.05 7.45
CA PRO A 360 17.43 0.15 6.53
C PRO A 360 18.35 -0.80 5.76
N GLY A 361 19.51 -0.32 5.30
CA GLY A 361 20.49 -1.14 4.59
C GLY A 361 21.14 -2.28 5.42
N GLU A 362 21.03 -2.27 6.76
CA GLU A 362 21.50 -3.34 7.64
C GLU A 362 20.46 -4.47 7.82
N VAL A 363 19.24 -4.24 7.32
CA VAL A 363 18.14 -5.21 7.45
C VAL A 363 18.23 -6.23 6.34
N GLY A 364 18.61 -7.47 6.70
CA GLY A 364 18.79 -8.62 5.82
C GLY A 364 17.52 -9.47 5.63
#